data_4a4a1369c863bbcab2c70c3cda648ca9
#
_entry.id   4a4a1369c863bbcab2c70c3cda648ca9
#
_cell.length_a   1.000
_cell.length_b   1.000
_cell.length_c   1.000
_cell.angle_alpha   90.00
_cell.angle_beta   90.00
_cell.angle_gamma   90.00
#
_symmetry.space_group_name_H-M   'P 1'
#
loop_
_entity.id
_entity.type
_entity.pdbx_description
1 polymer ?
#
loop_
_entity_poly.entity_id
_entity_poly.type
_entity_poly.pdbx_seq_one_letter_code
_entity_poly.pdbx_strand_id
1 'polypeptide(L)'
;MITGRDIIIVGQQPWDVEIGSNCKNIALEFSKHNRVLYVNSALDRVSLMKGASDPKILKRNNIIKHKESGLVQINPTMWNLYPDTIVESINWIKIHSVFKFLNRINNERFAKSILRAVSDLGFSNYILFNDNDMFRSFHLKELLKPSVTVYYSRDYMLAVDYWKRHGEKLEPKLIAE
;
A
#
# COMPACT_ATOMS: atom_id res chain seq x y z
N MET A 1 2.47 8.38 -23.57
CA MET A 1 1.57 7.53 -22.76
C MET A 1 2.37 6.32 -22.26
N ILE A 2 2.22 5.89 -21.00
CA ILE A 2 2.90 4.68 -20.48
C ILE A 2 2.09 3.46 -20.93
N THR A 3 2.74 2.52 -21.63
CA THR A 3 2.10 1.31 -22.17
C THR A 3 3.00 0.09 -22.02
N GLY A 4 2.39 -1.09 -21.89
CA GLY A 4 3.09 -2.39 -21.83
C GLY A 4 3.95 -2.56 -20.56
N ARG A 5 3.63 -1.87 -19.48
CA ARG A 5 4.38 -1.92 -18.22
C ARG A 5 3.61 -2.66 -17.13
N ASP A 6 4.34 -3.18 -16.17
CA ASP A 6 3.79 -3.62 -14.91
C ASP A 6 3.80 -2.44 -13.94
N ILE A 7 2.67 -2.18 -13.28
CA ILE A 7 2.52 -1.04 -12.37
C ILE A 7 1.97 -1.52 -11.04
N ILE A 8 2.67 -1.24 -9.95
CA ILE A 8 2.22 -1.48 -8.59
C ILE A 8 1.74 -0.14 -8.04
N ILE A 9 0.47 -0.06 -7.62
CA ILE A 9 -0.12 1.13 -7.03
C ILE A 9 -0.35 0.87 -5.55
N VAL A 10 0.25 1.67 -4.69
CA VAL A 10 0.01 1.67 -3.26
C VAL A 10 -0.59 3.01 -2.86
N GLY A 11 -1.59 2.99 -1.99
CA GLY A 11 -2.25 4.21 -1.56
C GLY A 11 -3.06 4.02 -0.30
N GLN A 12 -3.65 5.11 0.16
CA GLN A 12 -4.43 5.13 1.40
C GLN A 12 -5.86 4.63 1.20
N GLN A 13 -6.41 4.77 -0.03
CA GLN A 13 -7.79 4.41 -0.33
C GLN A 13 -7.91 2.90 -0.59
N PRO A 14 -8.67 2.16 0.23
CA PRO A 14 -8.95 0.75 -0.06
C PRO A 14 -9.80 0.59 -1.32
N TRP A 15 -9.58 -0.51 -2.06
CA TRP A 15 -10.36 -0.82 -3.25
C TRP A 15 -11.85 -1.07 -2.94
N ASP A 16 -12.13 -1.72 -1.83
CA ASP A 16 -13.46 -2.15 -1.36
C ASP A 16 -14.29 -1.05 -0.68
N VAL A 17 -13.90 0.21 -0.83
CA VAL A 17 -14.71 1.37 -0.41
C VAL A 17 -15.52 1.85 -1.60
N GLU A 18 -16.82 2.10 -1.42
CA GLU A 18 -17.74 2.51 -2.49
C GLU A 18 -17.43 3.89 -3.08
N ILE A 19 -16.86 4.78 -2.27
CA ILE A 19 -16.49 6.13 -2.69
C ILE A 19 -15.37 6.04 -3.73
N GLY A 20 -15.58 6.67 -4.89
CA GLY A 20 -14.57 6.84 -5.91
C GLY A 20 -13.36 7.64 -5.37
N SER A 21 -12.19 7.37 -5.89
CA SER A 21 -10.98 8.13 -5.55
C SER A 21 -10.08 8.29 -6.77
N ASN A 22 -9.25 9.34 -6.75
CA ASN A 22 -8.25 9.53 -7.80
C ASN A 22 -7.35 8.31 -7.97
N CYS A 23 -6.92 7.69 -6.88
CA CYS A 23 -6.09 6.50 -6.92
C CYS A 23 -6.75 5.35 -7.69
N LYS A 24 -8.04 5.08 -7.45
CA LYS A 24 -8.79 4.05 -8.19
C LYS A 24 -8.94 4.41 -9.67
N ASN A 25 -9.27 5.69 -9.96
CA ASN A 25 -9.43 6.15 -11.34
C ASN A 25 -8.11 6.06 -12.11
N ILE A 26 -6.99 6.45 -11.50
CA ILE A 26 -5.65 6.31 -12.06
C ILE A 26 -5.32 4.84 -12.33
N ALA A 27 -5.64 3.94 -11.39
CA ALA A 27 -5.42 2.51 -11.55
C ALA A 27 -6.22 1.94 -12.72
N LEU A 28 -7.49 2.29 -12.84
CA LEU A 28 -8.35 1.88 -13.95
C LEU A 28 -7.84 2.44 -15.29
N GLU A 29 -7.41 3.70 -15.33
CA GLU A 29 -6.86 4.30 -16.55
C GLU A 29 -5.55 3.63 -16.98
N PHE A 30 -4.64 3.38 -16.04
CA PHE A 30 -3.41 2.63 -16.33
C PHE A 30 -3.70 1.21 -16.84
N SER A 31 -4.72 0.55 -16.30
CA SER A 31 -5.05 -0.84 -16.66
C SER A 31 -5.53 -1.01 -18.11
N LYS A 32 -5.89 0.07 -18.81
CA LYS A 32 -6.26 0.02 -20.23
C LYS A 32 -5.10 -0.38 -21.13
N HIS A 33 -3.86 -0.08 -20.73
CA HIS A 33 -2.66 -0.28 -21.55
C HIS A 33 -1.50 -0.95 -20.81
N ASN A 34 -1.68 -1.32 -19.52
CA ASN A 34 -0.64 -1.86 -18.65
C ASN A 34 -1.23 -2.95 -17.75
N ARG A 35 -0.38 -3.80 -17.18
CA ARG A 35 -0.80 -4.69 -16.09
C ARG A 35 -0.69 -3.94 -14.76
N VAL A 36 -1.74 -3.95 -13.95
CA VAL A 36 -1.81 -3.16 -12.72
C VAL A 36 -2.09 -4.03 -11.51
N LEU A 37 -1.28 -3.90 -10.47
CA LEU A 37 -1.52 -4.43 -9.13
C LEU A 37 -1.88 -3.29 -8.20
N TYR A 38 -3.16 -3.18 -7.82
CA TYR A 38 -3.64 -2.26 -6.81
C TYR A 38 -3.49 -2.89 -5.43
N VAL A 39 -2.77 -2.26 -4.53
CA VAL A 39 -2.44 -2.81 -3.22
C VAL A 39 -3.19 -2.05 -2.13
N ASN A 40 -4.06 -2.76 -1.40
CA ASN A 40 -4.70 -2.20 -0.23
C ASN A 40 -3.72 -2.06 0.93
N SER A 41 -4.03 -1.15 1.84
CA SER A 41 -3.30 -1.07 3.11
C SER A 41 -3.39 -2.38 3.88
N ALA A 42 -2.27 -2.83 4.43
CA ALA A 42 -2.25 -3.97 5.35
C ALA A 42 -3.11 -3.68 6.58
N LEU A 43 -3.74 -4.72 7.12
CA LEU A 43 -4.55 -4.62 8.34
C LEU A 43 -3.63 -4.32 9.53
N ASP A 44 -3.95 -3.28 10.28
CA ASP A 44 -3.24 -2.98 11.51
C ASP A 44 -3.86 -3.69 12.73
N ARG A 45 -3.05 -3.91 13.76
CA ARG A 45 -3.45 -4.66 14.95
C ARG A 45 -4.63 -4.04 15.70
N VAL A 46 -4.70 -2.71 15.79
CA VAL A 46 -5.81 -2.02 16.48
C VAL A 46 -7.10 -2.18 15.70
N SER A 47 -7.07 -2.03 14.39
CA SER A 47 -8.23 -2.26 13.52
C SER A 47 -8.74 -3.69 13.63
N LEU A 48 -7.83 -4.68 13.68
CA LEU A 48 -8.21 -6.09 13.88
C LEU A 48 -8.92 -6.30 15.22
N MET A 49 -8.43 -5.69 16.30
CA MET A 49 -9.02 -5.85 17.64
C MET A 49 -10.37 -5.14 17.78
N LYS A 50 -10.50 -3.93 17.21
CA LYS A 50 -11.72 -3.10 17.33
C LYS A 50 -12.82 -3.48 16.34
N GLY A 51 -12.45 -3.98 15.17
CA GLY A 51 -13.36 -4.25 14.06
C GLY A 51 -13.71 -5.73 13.87
N ALA A 52 -13.63 -6.57 14.91
CA ALA A 52 -13.81 -8.01 14.79
C ALA A 52 -15.16 -8.45 14.19
N SER A 53 -16.19 -7.61 14.23
CA SER A 53 -17.51 -7.84 13.60
C SER A 53 -17.67 -7.19 12.22
N ASP A 54 -16.74 -6.36 11.77
CA ASP A 54 -16.79 -5.72 10.46
C ASP A 54 -16.49 -6.76 9.36
N PRO A 55 -17.40 -6.95 8.37
CA PRO A 55 -17.20 -7.91 7.28
C PRO A 55 -15.88 -7.70 6.51
N LYS A 56 -15.44 -6.44 6.34
CA LYS A 56 -14.18 -6.12 5.65
C LYS A 56 -12.96 -6.53 6.48
N ILE A 57 -13.03 -6.36 7.80
CA ILE A 57 -11.98 -6.82 8.72
C ILE A 57 -11.96 -8.35 8.79
N LEU A 58 -13.13 -8.99 8.85
CA LEU A 58 -13.24 -10.45 8.82
C LEU A 58 -12.63 -11.06 7.55
N LYS A 59 -12.96 -10.51 6.37
CA LYS A 59 -12.37 -10.92 5.11
C LYS A 59 -10.83 -10.85 5.15
N ARG A 60 -10.29 -9.71 5.56
CA ARG A 60 -8.81 -9.52 5.66
C ARG A 60 -8.17 -10.44 6.67
N ASN A 61 -8.84 -10.71 7.80
CA ASN A 61 -8.37 -11.68 8.79
C ASN A 61 -8.36 -13.12 8.24
N ASN A 62 -9.37 -13.48 7.43
CA ASN A 62 -9.39 -14.78 6.74
C ASN A 62 -8.22 -14.92 5.75
N ILE A 63 -7.92 -13.86 5.01
CA ILE A 63 -6.77 -13.81 4.08
C ILE A 63 -5.46 -13.99 4.86
N ILE A 64 -5.28 -13.28 5.97
CA ILE A 64 -4.09 -13.41 6.84
C ILE A 64 -3.96 -14.83 7.39
N LYS A 65 -5.07 -15.50 7.67
CA LYS A 65 -5.11 -16.91 8.12
C LYS A 65 -5.04 -17.91 6.97
N HIS A 66 -4.79 -17.47 5.75
CA HIS A 66 -4.73 -18.30 4.53
C HIS A 66 -5.99 -19.14 4.25
N LYS A 67 -7.15 -18.64 4.69
CA LYS A 67 -8.46 -19.26 4.40
C LYS A 67 -9.06 -18.77 3.07
N GLU A 68 -8.61 -17.61 2.60
CA GLU A 68 -9.03 -16.98 1.35
C GLU A 68 -7.82 -16.41 0.62
N SER A 69 -7.89 -16.32 -0.71
CA SER A 69 -6.87 -15.62 -1.50
C SER A 69 -6.98 -14.11 -1.29
N GLY A 70 -5.83 -13.47 -1.06
CA GLY A 70 -5.74 -12.01 -0.99
C GLY A 70 -5.63 -11.36 -2.37
N LEU A 71 -5.28 -12.12 -3.41
CA LEU A 71 -5.12 -11.62 -4.77
C LEU A 71 -6.42 -11.86 -5.55
N VAL A 72 -7.07 -10.77 -5.98
CA VAL A 72 -8.37 -10.79 -6.67
C VAL A 72 -8.24 -10.10 -8.02
N GLN A 73 -8.56 -10.79 -9.10
CA GLN A 73 -8.60 -10.19 -10.44
C GLN A 73 -9.83 -9.30 -10.58
N ILE A 74 -9.61 -8.05 -11.01
CA ILE A 74 -10.66 -7.03 -11.22
C ILE A 74 -11.08 -7.01 -12.70
N ASN A 75 -10.10 -7.05 -13.60
CA ASN A 75 -10.30 -7.14 -15.05
C ASN A 75 -9.10 -7.90 -15.67
N PRO A 76 -9.04 -8.15 -16.98
CA PRO A 76 -7.97 -8.94 -17.59
C PRO A 76 -6.55 -8.44 -17.34
N THR A 77 -6.38 -7.14 -17.03
CA THR A 77 -5.09 -6.48 -16.86
C THR A 77 -4.88 -5.90 -15.45
N MET A 78 -5.85 -6.07 -14.53
CA MET A 78 -5.79 -5.46 -13.22
C MET A 78 -6.16 -6.44 -12.12
N TRP A 79 -5.37 -6.42 -11.05
CA TRP A 79 -5.57 -7.18 -9.81
C TRP A 79 -5.61 -6.26 -8.61
N ASN A 80 -6.34 -6.67 -7.60
CA ASN A 80 -6.39 -6.04 -6.28
C ASN A 80 -5.79 -7.00 -5.25
N LEU A 81 -4.84 -6.52 -4.47
CA LEU A 81 -4.21 -7.28 -3.39
C LEU A 81 -4.72 -6.81 -2.03
N TYR A 82 -5.26 -7.74 -1.26
CA TYR A 82 -5.41 -7.61 0.18
C TYR A 82 -4.20 -8.27 0.85
N PRO A 83 -3.30 -7.50 1.48
CA PRO A 83 -2.08 -8.07 2.06
C PRO A 83 -2.37 -9.11 3.14
N ASP A 84 -1.68 -10.24 3.08
CA ASP A 84 -1.78 -11.36 4.01
C ASP A 84 -0.91 -11.18 5.26
N THR A 85 -0.80 -9.95 5.74
CA THR A 85 0.03 -9.58 6.87
C THR A 85 -0.66 -8.60 7.80
N ILE A 86 -0.23 -8.59 9.08
CA ILE A 86 -0.62 -7.60 10.08
C ILE A 86 0.56 -6.66 10.31
N VAL A 87 0.25 -5.36 10.36
CA VAL A 87 1.21 -4.32 10.74
C VAL A 87 0.88 -3.78 12.12
N GLU A 88 1.88 -3.26 12.81
CA GLU A 88 1.69 -2.64 14.12
C GLU A 88 1.16 -1.22 13.98
N SER A 89 0.23 -0.84 14.86
CA SER A 89 -0.28 0.53 14.96
C SER A 89 0.73 1.38 15.71
N ILE A 90 1.53 2.16 15.02
CA ILE A 90 2.71 2.83 15.59
C ILE A 90 2.62 4.36 15.63
N ASN A 91 1.59 4.97 15.07
CA ASN A 91 1.51 6.44 14.93
C ASN A 91 1.41 7.21 16.25
N TRP A 92 0.99 6.54 17.32
CA TRP A 92 0.95 7.09 18.68
C TRP A 92 2.32 7.22 19.35
N ILE A 93 3.34 6.55 18.82
CA ILE A 93 4.70 6.54 19.38
C ILE A 93 5.30 7.94 19.24
N LYS A 94 5.72 8.54 20.37
CA LYS A 94 6.29 9.89 20.40
C LYS A 94 7.75 9.92 19.97
N ILE A 95 8.50 8.84 20.25
CA ILE A 95 9.94 8.75 20.01
C ILE A 95 10.18 8.36 18.56
N HIS A 96 10.73 9.29 17.77
CA HIS A 96 10.90 9.10 16.32
C HIS A 96 11.79 7.91 15.94
N SER A 97 12.86 7.63 16.70
CA SER A 97 13.73 6.48 16.43
C SER A 97 13.03 5.14 16.61
N VAL A 98 12.18 5.02 17.64
CA VAL A 98 11.36 3.83 17.88
C VAL A 98 10.31 3.68 16.77
N PHE A 99 9.64 4.78 16.42
CA PHE A 99 8.71 4.80 15.28
C PHE A 99 9.41 4.32 14.00
N LYS A 100 10.58 4.89 13.66
CA LYS A 100 11.33 4.54 12.45
C LYS A 100 11.69 3.05 12.41
N PHE A 101 12.14 2.48 13.52
CA PHE A 101 12.47 1.07 13.62
C PHE A 101 11.24 0.17 13.38
N LEU A 102 10.13 0.46 14.06
CA LEU A 102 8.90 -0.32 13.90
C LEU A 102 8.26 -0.10 12.51
N ASN A 103 8.38 1.12 11.95
CA ASN A 103 7.93 1.39 10.60
C ASN A 103 8.70 0.57 9.56
N ARG A 104 10.01 0.37 9.76
CA ARG A 104 10.82 -0.51 8.92
C ARG A 104 10.28 -1.94 8.93
N ILE A 105 10.01 -2.50 10.12
CA ILE A 105 9.43 -3.84 10.26
C ILE A 105 8.07 -3.94 9.56
N ASN A 106 7.20 -2.93 9.73
CA ASN A 106 5.90 -2.89 9.07
C ASN A 106 6.04 -2.87 7.54
N ASN A 107 6.96 -2.05 7.01
CA ASN A 107 7.22 -1.98 5.57
C ASN A 107 7.79 -3.30 5.02
N GLU A 108 8.66 -3.99 5.76
CA GLU A 108 9.20 -5.30 5.38
C GLU A 108 8.10 -6.38 5.31
N ARG A 109 7.19 -6.41 6.28
CA ARG A 109 6.04 -7.31 6.25
C ARG A 109 5.13 -7.01 5.06
N PHE A 110 4.85 -5.73 4.83
CA PHE A 110 4.02 -5.27 3.73
C PHE A 110 4.65 -5.60 2.37
N ALA A 111 5.95 -5.29 2.20
CA ALA A 111 6.69 -5.60 0.99
C ALA A 111 6.72 -7.11 0.67
N LYS A 112 6.87 -7.97 1.68
CA LYS A 112 6.82 -9.43 1.49
C LYS A 112 5.49 -9.90 0.89
N SER A 113 4.38 -9.31 1.34
CA SER A 113 3.06 -9.62 0.77
C SER A 113 2.94 -9.16 -0.69
N ILE A 114 3.45 -7.97 -1.01
CA ILE A 114 3.48 -7.45 -2.38
C ILE A 114 4.35 -8.33 -3.27
N LEU A 115 5.55 -8.71 -2.82
CA LEU A 115 6.49 -9.53 -3.60
C LEU A 115 5.93 -10.92 -3.93
N ARG A 116 5.12 -11.51 -3.05
CA ARG A 116 4.41 -12.76 -3.37
C ARG A 116 3.46 -12.56 -4.55
N ALA A 117 2.61 -11.52 -4.49
CA ALA A 117 1.70 -11.21 -5.59
C ALA A 117 2.45 -10.86 -6.89
N VAL A 118 3.56 -10.14 -6.81
CA VAL A 118 4.45 -9.83 -7.93
C VAL A 118 4.96 -11.13 -8.59
N SER A 119 5.40 -12.10 -7.76
CA SER A 119 5.85 -13.41 -8.22
C SER A 119 4.72 -14.21 -8.87
N ASP A 120 3.55 -14.27 -8.23
CA ASP A 120 2.39 -15.02 -8.70
C ASP A 120 1.88 -14.49 -10.06
N LEU A 121 1.96 -13.17 -10.27
CA LEU A 121 1.56 -12.51 -11.51
C LEU A 121 2.67 -12.46 -12.57
N GLY A 122 3.90 -12.86 -12.23
CA GLY A 122 5.06 -12.73 -13.10
C GLY A 122 5.33 -11.28 -13.51
N PHE A 123 5.13 -10.33 -12.58
CA PHE A 123 5.45 -8.92 -12.82
C PHE A 123 6.97 -8.72 -12.82
N SER A 124 7.47 -7.93 -13.75
CA SER A 124 8.89 -7.64 -13.89
C SER A 124 9.13 -6.18 -14.30
N ASN A 125 10.27 -5.62 -13.94
CA ASN A 125 10.66 -4.27 -14.33
C ASN A 125 9.55 -3.22 -14.10
N TYR A 126 8.84 -3.36 -12.98
CA TYR A 126 7.62 -2.61 -12.67
C TYR A 126 7.90 -1.19 -12.20
N ILE A 127 6.87 -0.36 -12.33
CA ILE A 127 6.77 1.00 -11.78
C ILE A 127 6.06 0.89 -10.42
N LEU A 128 6.61 1.54 -9.39
CA LEU A 128 5.92 1.74 -8.12
C LEU A 128 5.28 3.14 -8.12
N PHE A 129 3.96 3.19 -8.06
CA PHE A 129 3.18 4.41 -7.90
C PHE A 129 2.64 4.50 -6.48
N ASN A 130 3.16 5.45 -5.70
CA ASN A 130 2.76 5.71 -4.32
C ASN A 130 1.79 6.91 -4.27
N ASP A 131 0.50 6.64 -4.00
CA ASP A 131 -0.53 7.67 -3.83
C ASP A 131 -0.54 8.18 -2.39
N ASN A 132 0.39 9.09 -2.10
CA ASN A 132 0.45 9.88 -0.86
C ASN A 132 0.55 9.05 0.45
N ASP A 133 1.04 7.81 0.41
CA ASP A 133 1.28 7.02 1.62
C ASP A 133 2.72 7.16 2.10
N MET A 134 2.95 8.06 3.07
CA MET A 134 4.28 8.37 3.58
C MET A 134 4.78 7.43 4.68
N PHE A 135 3.95 6.56 5.25
CA PHE A 135 4.36 5.67 6.34
C PHE A 135 4.52 4.23 5.89
N ARG A 136 3.47 3.63 5.34
CA ARG A 136 3.46 2.20 4.95
C ARG A 136 4.29 1.93 3.71
N SER A 137 4.51 2.99 2.89
CA SER A 137 5.27 2.91 1.64
C SER A 137 6.67 3.51 1.71
N PHE A 138 7.09 4.03 2.87
CA PHE A 138 8.36 4.75 3.02
C PHE A 138 9.59 3.97 2.58
N HIS A 139 9.61 2.68 2.83
CA HIS A 139 10.74 1.80 2.47
C HIS A 139 10.47 0.93 1.23
N LEU A 140 9.33 1.09 0.56
CA LEU A 140 8.97 0.19 -0.55
C LEU A 140 9.89 0.33 -1.76
N LYS A 141 10.42 1.52 -2.06
CA LYS A 141 11.42 1.71 -3.13
C LYS A 141 12.62 0.80 -2.91
N GLU A 142 13.19 0.80 -1.70
CA GLU A 142 14.33 -0.03 -1.34
C GLU A 142 14.00 -1.53 -1.34
N LEU A 143 12.83 -1.88 -0.79
CA LEU A 143 12.43 -3.27 -0.57
C LEU A 143 11.93 -3.97 -1.84
N LEU A 144 11.22 -3.27 -2.70
CA LEU A 144 10.66 -3.81 -3.95
C LEU A 144 11.59 -3.62 -5.15
N LYS A 145 12.52 -2.67 -5.10
CA LYS A 145 13.48 -2.36 -6.18
C LYS A 145 12.79 -2.14 -7.54
N PRO A 146 11.79 -1.24 -7.64
CA PRO A 146 11.13 -0.96 -8.91
C PRO A 146 12.09 -0.28 -9.89
N SER A 147 11.78 -0.35 -11.19
CA SER A 147 12.54 0.37 -12.21
C SER A 147 12.34 1.89 -12.16
N VAL A 148 11.15 2.30 -11.74
CA VAL A 148 10.77 3.71 -11.53
C VAL A 148 9.90 3.78 -10.29
N THR A 149 10.10 4.84 -9.48
CA THR A 149 9.22 5.18 -8.36
C THR A 149 8.59 6.54 -8.62
N VAL A 150 7.29 6.63 -8.40
CA VAL A 150 6.52 7.87 -8.46
C VAL A 150 5.89 8.10 -7.09
N TYR A 151 6.20 9.21 -6.44
CA TYR A 151 5.47 9.67 -5.26
C TYR A 151 4.48 10.75 -5.70
N TYR A 152 3.18 10.44 -5.63
CA TYR A 152 2.10 11.35 -6.00
C TYR A 152 1.54 12.05 -4.76
N SER A 153 2.09 13.22 -4.43
CA SER A 153 1.63 14.06 -3.32
C SER A 153 0.47 14.92 -3.80
N ARG A 154 -0.76 14.47 -3.56
CA ARG A 154 -1.99 15.18 -3.96
C ARG A 154 -2.65 15.98 -2.84
N ASP A 155 -2.45 15.56 -1.60
CA ASP A 155 -3.06 16.17 -0.42
C ASP A 155 -1.99 16.58 0.58
N TYR A 156 -2.16 17.74 1.21
CA TYR A 156 -1.28 18.18 2.29
C TYR A 156 -1.60 17.41 3.59
N MET A 157 -1.13 16.17 3.66
CA MET A 157 -1.40 15.26 4.77
C MET A 157 -0.87 15.76 6.11
N LEU A 158 0.15 16.60 6.11
CA LEU A 158 0.73 17.17 7.34
C LEU A 158 -0.21 18.14 8.07
N ALA A 159 -1.31 18.58 7.43
CA ALA A 159 -2.37 19.32 8.11
C ALA A 159 -3.14 18.47 9.13
N VAL A 160 -3.05 17.13 9.04
CA VAL A 160 -3.75 16.19 9.92
C VAL A 160 -2.78 15.68 10.99
N ASP A 161 -3.12 15.81 12.27
CA ASP A 161 -2.27 15.45 13.42
C ASP A 161 -1.74 14.00 13.36
N TYR A 162 -2.53 13.09 12.79
CA TYR A 162 -2.14 11.69 12.59
C TYR A 162 -0.85 11.55 11.77
N TRP A 163 -0.67 12.39 10.74
CA TRP A 163 0.49 12.35 9.86
C TRP A 163 1.61 13.28 10.30
N LYS A 164 1.26 14.43 10.90
CA LYS A 164 2.17 15.53 11.19
C LYS A 164 3.41 15.10 11.97
N ARG A 165 3.24 14.39 13.08
CA ARG A 165 4.32 14.08 14.04
C ARG A 165 5.57 13.47 13.40
N HIS A 166 5.38 12.52 12.48
CA HIS A 166 6.48 11.81 11.83
C HIS A 166 6.61 12.17 10.35
N GLY A 167 5.53 12.57 9.72
CA GLY A 167 5.47 12.92 8.30
C GLY A 167 6.37 14.09 7.94
N GLU A 168 6.47 15.11 8.79
CA GLU A 168 7.38 16.25 8.60
C GLU A 168 8.85 15.81 8.35
N LYS A 169 9.25 14.63 8.87
CA LYS A 169 10.59 14.08 8.69
C LYS A 169 10.70 13.06 7.56
N LEU A 170 9.59 12.46 7.16
CA LEU A 170 9.57 11.38 6.16
C LEU A 170 9.21 11.88 4.77
N GLU A 171 8.18 12.72 4.64
CA GLU A 171 7.72 13.18 3.32
C GLU A 171 8.79 13.90 2.50
N PRO A 172 9.62 14.82 3.07
CA PRO A 172 10.70 15.44 2.30
C PRO A 172 11.70 14.45 1.71
N LYS A 173 11.89 13.29 2.35
CA LYS A 173 12.77 12.23 1.86
C LYS A 173 12.15 11.47 0.69
N LEU A 174 10.82 11.21 0.75
CA LEU A 174 10.10 10.59 -0.36
C LEU A 174 10.08 11.49 -1.61
N ILE A 175 10.02 12.82 -1.41
CA ILE A 175 10.04 13.79 -2.51
C ILE A 175 11.44 13.93 -3.12
N ALA A 176 12.49 13.78 -2.32
CA ALA A 176 13.88 13.92 -2.76
C ALA A 176 14.44 12.67 -3.45
N GLU A 177 13.80 11.52 -3.32
CA GLU A 177 14.20 10.23 -3.89
C GLU A 177 13.72 10.02 -5.32
#